data_c1acdb679f092d4c9bdded03c0a7ab96
#
_entry.id   c1acdb679f092d4c9bdded03c0a7ab96
#
_cell.length_a   1.000
_cell.length_b   1.000
_cell.length_c   1.000
_cell.angle_alpha   90.00
_cell.angle_beta   90.00
_cell.angle_gamma   90.00
#
_symmetry.space_group_name_H-M   'P 1'
#
loop_
_entity.id
_entity.type
_entity.pdbx_description
1 polymer ?
#
loop_
_entity_poly.entity_id
_entity_poly.type
_entity_poly.pdbx_seq_one_letter_code
_entity_poly.pdbx_strand_id
1 'polypeptide(L)'
;MYVERKPSLYVEDLRNEFKNSLNNFQDSEAAFDTLLGFVELDHVYSSALKEISTKLSILDENFNYQFKHNPIHHMERRVKEMHSLVKKLSRKGLEVSAQSAKENIMDIAGIRVVCN
;
A
#
# COMPACT_ATOMS: atom_id res chain seq x y z
N MET A 1 3.53 16.18 -11.97
CA MET A 1 3.80 14.88 -12.54
C MET A 1 3.54 13.72 -11.59
N TYR A 2 3.91 13.84 -10.33
CA TYR A 2 3.81 12.78 -9.34
C TYR A 2 2.81 13.15 -8.26
N VAL A 3 1.86 12.23 -8.00
CA VAL A 3 0.82 12.42 -6.98
C VAL A 3 0.77 11.20 -6.08
N GLU A 4 0.89 11.42 -4.80
CA GLU A 4 0.74 10.37 -3.81
C GLU A 4 -0.72 10.32 -3.34
N ARG A 5 -1.36 9.16 -3.50
CA ARG A 5 -2.78 8.97 -3.19
C ARG A 5 -3.02 8.18 -1.92
N LYS A 6 -2.04 8.12 -1.07
CA LYS A 6 -2.17 7.35 0.14
C LYS A 6 -2.30 8.25 1.35
N PRO A 7 -3.33 8.06 2.18
CA PRO A 7 -3.39 8.73 3.46
C PRO A 7 -2.28 8.21 4.36
N SER A 8 -1.78 9.06 5.24
CA SER A 8 -0.82 8.61 6.23
C SER A 8 -1.46 7.59 7.17
N LEU A 9 -0.69 6.56 7.48
CA LEU A 9 -1.10 5.53 8.43
C LEU A 9 -0.60 5.90 9.81
N TYR A 10 -1.53 6.07 10.73
CA TYR A 10 -1.23 6.30 12.14
C TYR A 10 -1.49 5.01 12.89
N VAL A 11 -0.50 4.56 13.65
CA VAL A 11 -0.58 3.28 14.39
C VAL A 11 -1.79 3.27 15.35
N GLU A 12 -2.10 4.42 15.98
CA GLU A 12 -3.25 4.53 16.87
C GLU A 12 -4.57 4.34 16.12
N ASP A 13 -4.73 4.98 14.97
CA ASP A 13 -5.94 4.87 14.16
C ASP A 13 -6.12 3.43 13.66
N LEU A 14 -5.06 2.80 13.20
CA LEU A 14 -5.07 1.41 12.77
C LEU A 14 -5.44 0.48 13.92
N ARG A 15 -4.90 0.74 15.10
CA ARG A 15 -5.20 -0.06 16.29
C ARG A 15 -6.68 0.02 16.64
N ASN A 16 -7.28 1.20 16.58
CA ASN A 16 -8.69 1.41 16.88
C ASN A 16 -9.58 0.72 15.86
N GLU A 17 -9.30 0.88 14.58
CA GLU A 17 -10.04 0.21 13.52
C GLU A 17 -9.93 -1.31 13.63
N PHE A 18 -8.73 -1.80 13.91
CA PHE A 18 -8.47 -3.23 14.05
C PHE A 18 -9.25 -3.81 15.23
N LYS A 19 -9.25 -3.12 16.38
CA LYS A 19 -10.04 -3.54 17.55
C LYS A 19 -11.53 -3.63 17.22
N ASN A 20 -12.05 -2.65 16.49
CA ASN A 20 -13.46 -2.62 16.11
C ASN A 20 -13.81 -3.76 15.15
N SER A 21 -12.88 -4.14 14.27
CA SER A 21 -13.08 -5.21 13.30
C SER A 21 -12.89 -6.59 13.90
N LEU A 22 -12.13 -6.71 14.99
CA LEU A 22 -11.75 -7.98 15.59
C LEU A 22 -12.19 -8.09 17.06
N ASN A 23 -13.42 -7.67 17.35
CA ASN A 23 -13.99 -7.68 18.70
C ASN A 23 -13.94 -9.04 19.41
N ASN A 24 -13.71 -10.12 18.67
CA ASN A 24 -13.70 -11.49 19.20
C ASN A 24 -12.31 -12.03 19.51
N PHE A 25 -11.25 -11.23 19.32
CA PHE A 25 -9.92 -11.66 19.68
C PHE A 25 -9.72 -11.55 21.18
N GLN A 26 -9.68 -12.71 21.85
CA GLN A 26 -9.44 -12.79 23.29
C GLN A 26 -7.97 -12.60 23.64
N ASP A 27 -7.08 -12.74 22.66
CA ASP A 27 -5.63 -12.57 22.83
C ASP A 27 -5.20 -11.25 22.23
N SER A 28 -5.01 -10.25 23.08
CA SER A 28 -4.58 -8.91 22.67
C SER A 28 -3.16 -8.91 22.10
N GLU A 29 -2.32 -9.87 22.49
CA GLU A 29 -0.95 -9.99 22.01
C GLU A 29 -0.93 -10.48 20.57
N ALA A 30 -1.72 -11.51 20.25
CA ALA A 30 -1.84 -12.01 18.88
C ALA A 30 -2.44 -10.95 17.96
N ALA A 31 -3.44 -10.21 18.43
CA ALA A 31 -4.03 -9.12 17.67
C ALA A 31 -3.01 -8.00 17.38
N PHE A 32 -2.17 -7.69 18.36
CA PHE A 32 -1.12 -6.69 18.20
C PHE A 32 -0.06 -7.15 17.18
N ASP A 33 0.37 -8.40 17.26
CA ASP A 33 1.32 -8.96 16.30
C ASP A 33 0.76 -8.93 14.87
N THR A 34 -0.51 -9.24 14.70
CA THR A 34 -1.18 -9.14 13.40
C THR A 34 -1.19 -7.70 12.89
N LEU A 35 -1.49 -6.74 13.76
CA LEU A 35 -1.45 -5.31 13.42
C LEU A 35 -0.05 -4.89 12.96
N LEU A 36 0.98 -5.27 13.70
CA LEU A 36 2.37 -4.96 13.33
C LEU A 36 2.73 -5.55 11.98
N GLY A 37 2.26 -6.76 11.70
CA GLY A 37 2.45 -7.39 10.38
C GLY A 37 1.91 -6.55 9.24
N PHE A 38 0.72 -5.99 9.39
CA PHE A 38 0.11 -5.11 8.38
C PHE A 38 0.84 -3.77 8.26
N VAL A 39 1.30 -3.20 9.37
CA VAL A 39 2.09 -1.95 9.36
C VAL A 39 3.40 -2.19 8.60
N GLU A 40 4.06 -3.30 8.85
CA GLU A 40 5.30 -3.67 8.14
C GLU A 40 5.03 -3.91 6.65
N LEU A 41 3.94 -4.58 6.32
CA LEU A 41 3.52 -4.80 4.94
C LEU A 41 3.35 -3.46 4.20
N ASP A 42 2.65 -2.53 4.82
CA ASP A 42 2.45 -1.19 4.26
C ASP A 42 3.79 -0.49 4.03
N HIS A 43 4.69 -0.56 4.99
CA HIS A 43 6.00 0.07 4.87
C HIS A 43 6.80 -0.50 3.69
N VAL A 44 6.82 -1.81 3.55
CA VAL A 44 7.55 -2.48 2.46
C VAL A 44 6.98 -2.09 1.10
N TYR A 45 5.67 -2.15 0.94
CA TYR A 45 5.05 -1.81 -0.34
C TYR A 45 5.13 -0.32 -0.66
N SER A 46 5.02 0.55 0.33
CA SER A 46 5.19 2.00 0.15
C SER A 46 6.62 2.32 -0.30
N SER A 47 7.60 1.66 0.30
CA SER A 47 9.01 1.84 -0.06
C SER A 47 9.29 1.37 -1.48
N ALA A 48 8.74 0.23 -1.87
CA ALA A 48 8.87 -0.29 -3.23
C ALA A 48 8.27 0.66 -4.26
N LEU A 49 7.07 1.19 -3.99
CA LEU A 49 6.43 2.16 -4.88
C LEU A 49 7.25 3.43 -5.02
N LYS A 50 7.82 3.91 -3.92
CA LYS A 50 8.67 5.10 -3.93
C LYS A 50 9.90 4.89 -4.80
N GLU A 51 10.52 3.74 -4.70
CA GLU A 51 11.67 3.39 -5.52
C GLU A 51 11.31 3.33 -7.01
N ILE A 52 10.23 2.64 -7.36
CA ILE A 52 9.79 2.51 -8.74
C ILE A 52 9.42 3.88 -9.32
N SER A 53 8.65 4.70 -8.59
CA SER A 53 8.25 6.01 -9.06
C SER A 53 9.44 6.95 -9.24
N THR A 54 10.46 6.84 -8.38
CA THR A 54 11.68 7.62 -8.52
C THR A 54 12.43 7.24 -9.79
N LYS A 55 12.56 5.94 -10.08
CA LYS A 55 13.19 5.48 -11.32
C LYS A 55 12.46 5.95 -12.56
N LEU A 56 11.14 5.90 -12.54
CA LEU A 56 10.32 6.40 -13.66
C LEU A 56 10.49 7.91 -13.85
N SER A 57 10.57 8.67 -12.77
CA SER A 57 10.82 10.11 -12.83
C SER A 57 12.18 10.43 -13.44
N ILE A 58 13.21 9.68 -13.08
CA ILE A 58 14.55 9.84 -13.65
C ILE A 58 14.53 9.56 -15.14
N LEU A 59 13.87 8.49 -15.57
CA LEU A 59 13.75 8.15 -16.99
C LEU A 59 13.01 9.26 -17.76
N ASP A 60 11.95 9.79 -17.18
CA ASP A 60 11.19 10.89 -17.77
C ASP A 60 12.07 12.14 -17.94
N GLU A 61 12.83 12.50 -16.92
CA GLU A 61 13.75 13.63 -16.98
C GLU A 61 14.84 13.44 -18.05
N ASN A 62 15.41 12.24 -18.14
CA ASN A 62 16.42 11.92 -19.14
C ASN A 62 15.85 12.02 -20.55
N PHE A 63 14.65 11.52 -20.74
CA PHE A 63 13.98 11.60 -22.03
C PHE A 63 13.72 13.05 -22.44
N ASN A 64 13.27 13.89 -21.48
CA ASN A 64 13.07 15.30 -21.72
C ASN A 64 14.38 16.01 -22.07
N TYR A 65 15.46 15.66 -21.40
CA TYR A 65 16.78 16.24 -21.67
C TYR A 65 17.23 15.95 -23.11
N GLN A 66 17.05 14.72 -23.57
CA GLN A 66 17.49 14.30 -24.91
C GLN A 66 16.55 14.77 -26.02
N PHE A 67 15.25 14.72 -25.81
CA PHE A 67 14.25 14.90 -26.86
C PHE A 67 13.34 16.10 -26.66
N LYS A 68 13.53 16.89 -25.60
CA LYS A 68 12.72 18.06 -25.26
C LYS A 68 11.24 17.74 -25.11
N HIS A 69 10.95 16.54 -24.60
CA HIS A 69 9.58 16.04 -24.43
C HIS A 69 9.49 15.16 -23.20
N ASN A 70 8.47 15.38 -22.39
CA ASN A 70 8.20 14.54 -21.22
C ASN A 70 7.19 13.46 -21.60
N PRO A 71 7.57 12.18 -21.61
CA PRO A 71 6.62 11.12 -21.92
C PRO A 71 5.58 10.91 -20.83
N ILE A 72 5.88 11.26 -19.59
CA ILE A 72 4.97 11.07 -18.47
C ILE A 72 4.27 12.37 -18.13
N HIS A 73 2.93 12.35 -18.17
CA HIS A 73 2.11 13.49 -17.74
C HIS A 73 2.06 13.54 -16.20
N HIS A 74 1.64 12.45 -15.58
CA HIS A 74 1.69 12.31 -14.12
C HIS A 74 1.69 10.85 -13.72
N MET A 75 2.04 10.61 -12.45
CA MET A 75 1.99 9.30 -11.83
C MET A 75 1.19 9.36 -10.54
N GLU A 76 0.43 8.31 -10.29
CA GLU A 76 -0.28 8.12 -9.03
C GLU A 76 0.17 6.80 -8.43
N ARG A 77 0.41 6.79 -7.13
CA ARG A 77 0.71 5.55 -6.42
C ARG A 77 -0.24 5.37 -5.26
N ARG A 78 -0.57 4.11 -4.99
CA ARG A 78 -1.53 3.76 -3.95
C ARG A 78 -1.13 2.46 -3.29
N VAL A 79 -1.22 2.44 -1.96
CA VAL A 79 -1.18 1.21 -1.17
C VAL A 79 -2.56 1.03 -0.57
N LYS A 80 -3.10 -0.19 -0.68
CA LYS A 80 -4.42 -0.51 -0.15
C LYS A 80 -4.43 -0.36 1.38
N GLU A 81 -5.45 0.31 1.90
CA GLU A 81 -5.57 0.52 3.34
C GLU A 81 -5.77 -0.79 4.08
N MET A 82 -5.24 -0.84 5.31
CA MET A 82 -5.31 -2.04 6.13
C MET A 82 -6.72 -2.56 6.30
N HIS A 83 -7.69 -1.68 6.60
CA HIS A 83 -9.05 -2.15 6.83
C HIS A 83 -9.67 -2.75 5.56
N SER A 84 -9.26 -2.26 4.37
CA SER A 84 -9.68 -2.85 3.10
C SER A 84 -9.09 -4.23 2.89
N LEU A 85 -7.83 -4.43 3.31
CA LEU A 85 -7.20 -5.75 3.27
C LEU A 85 -7.89 -6.72 4.21
N VAL A 86 -8.16 -6.30 5.44
CA VAL A 86 -8.86 -7.12 6.43
C VAL A 86 -10.24 -7.52 5.93
N LYS A 87 -11.01 -6.58 5.41
CA LYS A 87 -12.33 -6.84 4.84
C LYS A 87 -12.26 -7.86 3.69
N LYS A 88 -11.31 -7.69 2.79
CA LYS A 88 -11.18 -8.56 1.64
C LYS A 88 -10.80 -9.98 2.05
N LEU A 89 -9.88 -10.12 3.00
CA LEU A 89 -9.49 -11.42 3.54
C LEU A 89 -10.66 -12.10 4.25
N SER A 90 -11.38 -11.37 5.10
CA SER A 90 -12.55 -11.88 5.81
C SER A 90 -13.64 -12.33 4.85
N ARG A 91 -13.90 -11.54 3.81
CA ARG A 91 -14.92 -11.85 2.80
C ARG A 91 -14.58 -13.11 2.02
N LYS A 92 -13.30 -13.36 1.79
CA LYS A 92 -12.82 -14.57 1.11
C LYS A 92 -12.70 -15.78 2.04
N GLY A 93 -12.94 -15.62 3.33
CA GLY A 93 -12.79 -16.69 4.30
C GLY A 93 -11.33 -17.05 4.58
N LEU A 94 -10.41 -16.12 4.35
CA LEU A 94 -9.00 -16.32 4.55
C LEU A 94 -8.54 -15.80 5.91
N GLU A 95 -7.42 -16.30 6.39
CA GLU A 95 -6.82 -15.82 7.63
C GLU A 95 -6.48 -14.32 7.50
N VAL A 96 -6.76 -13.56 8.56
CA VAL A 96 -6.43 -12.14 8.59
C VAL A 96 -5.00 -11.96 9.07
N SER A 97 -4.08 -11.89 8.12
CA SER A 97 -2.65 -11.74 8.39
C SER A 97 -1.95 -11.10 7.19
N ALA A 98 -0.78 -10.52 7.43
CA ALA A 98 0.04 -9.97 6.36
C ALA A 98 0.47 -11.05 5.37
N GLN A 99 0.80 -12.23 5.85
CA GLN A 99 1.21 -13.34 5.00
C GLN A 99 0.07 -13.76 4.08
N SER A 100 -1.14 -13.88 4.62
CA SER A 100 -2.33 -14.22 3.84
C SER A 100 -2.60 -13.16 2.77
N ALA A 101 -2.42 -11.88 3.11
CA ALA A 101 -2.57 -10.79 2.15
C ALA A 101 -1.56 -10.89 1.00
N LYS A 102 -0.30 -11.14 1.32
CA LYS A 102 0.75 -11.31 0.29
C LYS A 102 0.43 -12.44 -0.68
N GLU A 103 -0.09 -13.54 -0.17
CA GLU A 103 -0.36 -14.74 -0.96
C GLU A 103 -1.64 -14.64 -1.80
N ASN A 104 -2.63 -13.90 -1.33
CA ASN A 104 -3.97 -13.97 -1.88
C ASN A 104 -4.51 -12.66 -2.45
N ILE A 105 -3.88 -11.52 -2.17
CA ILE A 105 -4.33 -10.23 -2.67
C ILE A 105 -3.30 -9.67 -3.64
N MET A 106 -3.71 -9.49 -4.89
CA MET A 106 -2.83 -9.05 -5.97
C MET A 106 -2.71 -7.52 -6.04
N ASP A 107 -3.67 -6.79 -5.49
CA ASP A 107 -3.75 -5.34 -5.62
C ASP A 107 -3.42 -4.59 -4.32
N ILE A 108 -2.45 -5.11 -3.55
CA ILE A 108 -2.01 -4.45 -2.31
C ILE A 108 -1.44 -3.07 -2.63
N ALA A 109 -0.67 -2.96 -3.69
CA ALA A 109 -0.06 -1.72 -4.12
C ALA A 109 -0.16 -1.58 -5.64
N GLY A 110 -0.20 -0.36 -6.11
CA GLY A 110 -0.24 -0.09 -7.54
C GLY A 110 0.33 1.28 -7.86
N ILE A 111 0.83 1.40 -9.08
CA ILE A 111 1.27 2.66 -9.64
C ILE A 111 0.57 2.84 -10.98
N ARG A 112 0.04 4.04 -11.18
CA ARG A 112 -0.63 4.41 -12.42
C ARG A 112 0.19 5.49 -13.10
N VAL A 113 0.56 5.24 -14.34
CA VAL A 113 1.34 6.20 -15.13
C VAL A 113 0.44 6.70 -16.25
N VAL A 114 0.25 8.01 -16.31
CA VAL A 114 -0.50 8.66 -17.39
C VAL A 114 0.51 9.34 -18.30
N CYS A 115 0.53 8.94 -19.56
CA CYS A 115 1.47 9.46 -20.55
C CYS A 115 0.85 10.62 -21.34
N ASN A 116 1.73 11.44 -21.86
CA ASN A 116 1.34 12.51 -22.79
C ASN A 116 1.03 11.96 -24.18
#